data_9fbd57bf717d657a5ee0f40f4a03506d
#
_entry.id   9fbd57bf717d657a5ee0f40f4a03506d
#
_cell.length_a   1.000
_cell.length_b   1.000
_cell.length_c   1.000
_cell.angle_alpha   90.00
_cell.angle_beta   90.00
_cell.angle_gamma   90.00
#
_symmetry.space_group_name_H-M   'P 1'
#
loop_
_entity.id
_entity.type
_entity.pdbx_description
1 polymer ?
#
loop_
_entity_poly.entity_id
_entity_poly.type
_entity_poly.pdbx_seq_one_letter_code
_entity_poly.pdbx_strand_id
1 'polypeptide(L)'
;MKKLKLITVVGTRPEIIRLSRVMAALDASEAIEHILVHTGQNYDYELNQIFFDDLGIRKPDYFLNAAGKTATETVGQILIKIDPFLEEVQPDAFLVLGDTNSCLCAIPAKKRQIPIFHMEAGNRCFDQRVPEETNRKIVDHISDVNLTYSDIAREYLLREGLPADRIIKTGSPMFEVLNHYLPNIKASNILSTLNLEKGKYFVVSSHREENINNPDNFNGLIESLNQIAEKYNYPIIVSTHPRTRNMIESKNVKVREEVQFLKP
;
A
#
# COMPACT_ATOMS: atom_id res chain seq x y z
N MET A 1 -33.05 11.28 1.35
CA MET A 1 -32.05 11.87 2.27
C MET A 1 -30.85 12.35 1.45
N LYS A 2 -30.18 13.43 1.86
CA LYS A 2 -28.91 13.84 1.24
C LYS A 2 -27.88 12.73 1.49
N LYS A 3 -27.18 12.27 0.44
CA LYS A 3 -26.08 11.32 0.61
C LYS A 3 -24.92 11.95 1.36
N LEU A 4 -24.23 11.17 2.18
CA LEU A 4 -22.96 11.59 2.79
C LEU A 4 -21.86 11.53 1.74
N LYS A 5 -21.16 12.63 1.55
CA LYS A 5 -20.05 12.73 0.62
C LYS A 5 -18.75 12.26 1.30
N LEU A 6 -18.20 11.16 0.85
CA LEU A 6 -17.00 10.53 1.42
C LEU A 6 -15.87 10.48 0.39
N ILE A 7 -14.73 11.04 0.74
CA ILE A 7 -13.50 10.93 -0.05
C ILE A 7 -12.64 9.78 0.47
N THR A 8 -12.22 8.89 -0.42
CA THR A 8 -11.16 7.90 -0.16
C THR A 8 -9.92 8.29 -0.95
N VAL A 9 -8.76 8.34 -0.28
CA VAL A 9 -7.48 8.64 -0.93
C VAL A 9 -6.63 7.38 -1.02
N VAL A 10 -6.08 7.16 -2.21
CA VAL A 10 -5.10 6.10 -2.50
C VAL A 10 -3.94 6.70 -3.30
N GLY A 11 -2.78 6.07 -3.26
CA GLY A 11 -1.62 6.53 -4.03
C GLY A 11 -0.61 5.43 -4.31
N THR A 12 -0.84 4.25 -3.73
CA THR A 12 0.04 3.10 -3.89
C THR A 12 -0.77 1.82 -4.11
N ARG A 13 -0.12 0.86 -4.73
CA ARG A 13 -0.67 -0.48 -4.96
C ARG A 13 -1.23 -1.16 -3.70
N PRO A 14 -0.52 -1.19 -2.55
CA PRO A 14 -1.05 -1.78 -1.33
C PRO A 14 -2.36 -1.15 -0.85
N GLU A 15 -2.51 0.16 -0.96
CA GLU A 15 -3.76 0.87 -0.60
C GLU A 15 -4.91 0.45 -1.51
N ILE A 16 -4.68 0.42 -2.84
CA ILE A 16 -5.68 0.01 -3.83
C ILE A 16 -6.17 -1.41 -3.55
N ILE A 17 -5.25 -2.35 -3.33
CA ILE A 17 -5.58 -3.75 -3.06
C ILE A 17 -6.36 -3.88 -1.75
N ARG A 18 -5.86 -3.31 -0.66
CA ARG A 18 -6.47 -3.43 0.67
C ARG A 18 -7.83 -2.76 0.76
N LEU A 19 -8.01 -1.62 0.10
CA LEU A 19 -9.27 -0.89 0.08
C LEU A 19 -10.25 -1.39 -0.99
N SER A 20 -9.88 -2.33 -1.86
CA SER A 20 -10.71 -2.76 -2.99
C SER A 20 -12.14 -3.14 -2.60
N ARG A 21 -12.31 -3.90 -1.52
CA ARG A 21 -13.64 -4.32 -1.05
C ARG A 21 -14.36 -3.23 -0.27
N VAL A 22 -13.61 -2.39 0.46
CA VAL A 22 -14.16 -1.21 1.14
C VAL A 22 -14.70 -0.21 0.11
N MET A 23 -13.92 0.11 -0.92
CA MET A 23 -14.36 0.99 -2.01
C MET A 23 -15.59 0.44 -2.72
N ALA A 24 -15.62 -0.86 -3.01
CA ALA A 24 -16.79 -1.50 -3.62
C ALA A 24 -18.05 -1.40 -2.74
N ALA A 25 -17.91 -1.54 -1.43
CA ALA A 25 -19.01 -1.38 -0.48
C ALA A 25 -19.49 0.08 -0.40
N LEU A 26 -18.57 1.04 -0.42
CA LEU A 26 -18.90 2.46 -0.45
C LEU A 26 -19.64 2.85 -1.75
N ASP A 27 -19.15 2.37 -2.90
CA ASP A 27 -19.78 2.61 -4.21
C ASP A 27 -21.19 2.01 -4.32
N ALA A 28 -21.43 0.86 -3.66
CA ALA A 28 -22.72 0.20 -3.65
C ALA A 28 -23.74 0.83 -2.67
N SER A 29 -23.30 1.72 -1.79
CA SER A 29 -24.15 2.32 -0.75
C SER A 29 -25.02 3.42 -1.32
N GLU A 30 -26.34 3.31 -1.15
CA GLU A 30 -27.28 4.37 -1.51
C GLU A 30 -27.18 5.63 -0.64
N ALA A 31 -26.59 5.49 0.56
CA ALA A 31 -26.43 6.58 1.53
C ALA A 31 -25.15 7.39 1.31
N ILE A 32 -24.22 6.93 0.47
CA ILE A 32 -22.90 7.53 0.28
C ILE A 32 -22.74 8.01 -1.17
N GLU A 33 -22.18 9.20 -1.32
CA GLU A 33 -21.58 9.71 -2.53
C GLU A 33 -20.06 9.51 -2.38
N HIS A 34 -19.55 8.41 -2.95
CA HIS A 34 -18.15 8.04 -2.81
C HIS A 34 -17.30 8.67 -3.90
N ILE A 35 -16.26 9.40 -3.49
CA ILE A 35 -15.29 10.07 -4.36
C ILE A 35 -13.92 9.42 -4.12
N LEU A 36 -13.32 8.86 -5.17
CA LEU A 36 -12.02 8.22 -5.13
C LEU A 36 -10.95 9.14 -5.70
N VAL A 37 -9.95 9.47 -4.89
CA VAL A 37 -8.83 10.33 -5.26
C VAL A 37 -7.54 9.53 -5.29
N HIS A 38 -6.79 9.61 -6.38
CA HIS A 38 -5.44 9.03 -6.48
C HIS A 38 -4.39 10.13 -6.41
N THR A 39 -3.43 10.02 -5.49
CA THR A 39 -2.40 11.06 -5.30
C THR A 39 -1.42 11.16 -6.45
N GLY A 40 -1.19 10.07 -7.18
CA GLY A 40 -0.21 10.05 -8.28
C GLY A 40 1.22 10.30 -7.78
N GLN A 41 1.54 9.82 -6.57
CA GLN A 41 2.86 10.01 -5.96
C GLN A 41 3.98 9.21 -6.63
N ASN A 42 3.66 8.23 -7.47
CA ASN A 42 4.60 7.44 -8.24
C ASN A 42 4.40 7.70 -9.73
N TYR A 43 5.50 7.77 -10.49
CA TYR A 43 5.48 8.02 -11.94
C TYR A 43 4.89 6.87 -12.77
N ASP A 44 4.79 5.65 -12.21
CA ASP A 44 4.30 4.46 -12.93
C ASP A 44 2.76 4.36 -12.89
N TYR A 45 2.10 5.29 -13.58
CA TYR A 45 0.63 5.26 -13.73
C TYR A 45 0.13 3.96 -14.38
N GLU A 46 0.84 3.46 -15.40
CA GLU A 46 0.46 2.23 -16.10
C GLU A 46 0.46 1.00 -15.17
N LEU A 47 1.43 0.91 -14.26
CA LEU A 47 1.47 -0.15 -13.25
C LEU A 47 0.31 -0.05 -12.24
N ASN A 48 -0.19 1.16 -11.95
CA ASN A 48 -1.34 1.34 -11.08
C ASN A 48 -2.66 0.97 -11.79
N GLN A 49 -2.80 1.28 -13.08
CA GLN A 49 -4.01 1.00 -13.87
C GLN A 49 -4.34 -0.50 -13.91
N ILE A 50 -3.33 -1.36 -14.04
CA ILE A 50 -3.50 -2.83 -14.04
C ILE A 50 -4.25 -3.30 -12.78
N PHE A 51 -3.97 -2.70 -11.61
CA PHE A 51 -4.65 -3.11 -10.38
C PHE A 51 -6.12 -2.70 -10.34
N PHE A 52 -6.47 -1.56 -10.91
CA PHE A 52 -7.88 -1.17 -11.04
C PHE A 52 -8.64 -2.13 -11.95
N ASP A 53 -8.04 -2.48 -13.08
CA ASP A 53 -8.65 -3.38 -14.07
C ASP A 53 -8.75 -4.81 -13.53
N ASP A 54 -7.68 -5.37 -12.96
CA ASP A 54 -7.63 -6.74 -12.42
C ASP A 54 -8.55 -6.94 -11.20
N LEU A 55 -8.69 -5.92 -10.37
CA LEU A 55 -9.56 -5.96 -9.19
C LEU A 55 -11.00 -5.51 -9.49
N GLY A 56 -11.29 -5.12 -10.73
CA GLY A 56 -12.62 -4.62 -11.12
C GLY A 56 -13.06 -3.39 -10.33
N ILE A 57 -12.10 -2.53 -9.96
CA ILE A 57 -12.35 -1.28 -9.25
C ILE A 57 -12.51 -0.18 -10.29
N ARG A 58 -13.49 0.73 -10.08
CA ARG A 58 -13.64 1.88 -10.94
C ARG A 58 -12.42 2.80 -10.91
N LYS A 59 -12.20 3.53 -11.99
CA LYS A 59 -11.13 4.53 -12.04
C LYS A 59 -11.34 5.62 -10.98
N PRO A 60 -10.24 6.20 -10.46
CA PRO A 60 -10.35 7.37 -9.59
C PRO A 60 -11.09 8.53 -10.29
N ASP A 61 -11.91 9.24 -9.50
CA ASP A 61 -12.59 10.44 -9.99
C ASP A 61 -11.60 11.58 -10.21
N TYR A 62 -10.54 11.61 -9.37
CA TYR A 62 -9.50 12.65 -9.43
C TYR A 62 -8.11 12.05 -9.31
N PHE A 63 -7.18 12.64 -10.06
CA PHE A 63 -5.78 12.27 -10.06
C PHE A 63 -4.92 13.50 -9.80
N LEU A 64 -4.26 13.56 -8.63
CA LEU A 64 -3.55 14.77 -8.18
C LEU A 64 -2.21 15.01 -8.88
N ASN A 65 -1.59 13.98 -9.48
CA ASN A 65 -0.27 14.10 -10.11
C ASN A 65 0.77 14.73 -9.16
N ALA A 66 0.89 14.19 -7.94
CA ALA A 66 1.69 14.77 -6.87
C ALA A 66 3.14 14.25 -6.81
N ALA A 67 3.60 13.51 -7.82
CA ALA A 67 4.99 13.04 -7.85
C ALA A 67 5.96 14.22 -7.88
N GLY A 68 6.95 14.20 -6.98
CA GLY A 68 8.05 15.17 -6.91
C GLY A 68 9.41 14.50 -7.10
N LYS A 69 10.48 15.27 -7.20
CA LYS A 69 11.85 14.77 -7.35
C LYS A 69 12.39 14.14 -6.06
N THR A 70 11.85 14.53 -4.92
CA THR A 70 12.20 14.00 -3.59
C THR A 70 10.95 13.56 -2.85
N ALA A 71 11.11 12.74 -1.81
CA ALA A 71 10.00 12.35 -0.94
C ALA A 71 9.32 13.57 -0.30
N THR A 72 10.11 14.54 0.18
CA THR A 72 9.60 15.78 0.77
C THR A 72 8.84 16.63 -0.25
N GLU A 73 9.33 16.74 -1.47
CA GLU A 73 8.63 17.45 -2.56
C GLU A 73 7.31 16.75 -2.88
N THR A 74 7.30 15.43 -2.96
CA THR A 74 6.08 14.64 -3.17
C THR A 74 5.05 14.92 -2.07
N VAL A 75 5.46 14.88 -0.80
CA VAL A 75 4.58 15.24 0.33
C VAL A 75 4.05 16.67 0.18
N GLY A 76 4.93 17.63 -0.12
CA GLY A 76 4.52 19.03 -0.34
C GLY A 76 3.48 19.14 -1.46
N GLN A 77 3.69 18.46 -2.59
CA GLN A 77 2.75 18.47 -3.72
C GLN A 77 1.41 17.81 -3.36
N ILE A 78 1.41 16.74 -2.58
CA ILE A 78 0.19 16.09 -2.08
C ILE A 78 -0.63 17.10 -1.26
N LEU A 79 -0.01 17.78 -0.29
CA LEU A 79 -0.70 18.74 0.57
C LEU A 79 -1.24 19.94 -0.21
N ILE A 80 -0.44 20.51 -1.13
CA ILE A 80 -0.81 21.67 -1.93
C ILE A 80 -1.98 21.34 -2.87
N LYS A 81 -1.99 20.17 -3.48
CA LYS A 81 -2.97 19.82 -4.51
C LYS A 81 -4.29 19.31 -3.93
N ILE A 82 -4.27 18.63 -2.79
CA ILE A 82 -5.50 18.15 -2.18
C ILE A 82 -6.31 19.28 -1.52
N ASP A 83 -5.68 20.32 -1.01
CA ASP A 83 -6.36 21.36 -0.24
C ASP A 83 -7.43 22.13 -1.04
N PRO A 84 -7.17 22.68 -2.25
CA PRO A 84 -8.20 23.33 -3.05
C PRO A 84 -9.30 22.35 -3.50
N PHE A 85 -8.96 21.08 -3.72
CA PHE A 85 -9.94 20.05 -4.03
C PHE A 85 -10.91 19.82 -2.87
N LEU A 86 -10.41 19.76 -1.62
CA LEU A 86 -11.26 19.64 -0.44
C LEU A 86 -12.18 20.86 -0.25
N GLU A 87 -11.70 22.06 -0.61
CA GLU A 87 -12.51 23.28 -0.58
C GLU A 87 -13.66 23.25 -1.56
N GLU A 88 -13.41 22.78 -2.78
CA GLU A 88 -14.43 22.65 -3.83
C GLU A 88 -15.46 21.58 -3.50
N VAL A 89 -14.99 20.38 -3.09
CA VAL A 89 -15.85 19.22 -2.88
C VAL A 89 -16.65 19.29 -1.59
N GLN A 90 -16.08 19.86 -0.51
CA GLN A 90 -16.68 19.94 0.82
C GLN A 90 -17.24 18.58 1.32
N PRO A 91 -16.38 17.56 1.49
CA PRO A 91 -16.83 16.23 1.90
C PRO A 91 -17.28 16.20 3.36
N ASP A 92 -18.22 15.30 3.65
CA ASP A 92 -18.70 15.05 5.01
C ASP A 92 -17.76 14.09 5.79
N ALA A 93 -16.92 13.32 5.07
CA ALA A 93 -15.93 12.39 5.68
C ALA A 93 -14.75 12.12 4.77
N PHE A 94 -13.63 11.71 5.37
CA PHE A 94 -12.36 11.46 4.71
C PHE A 94 -11.77 10.11 5.17
N LEU A 95 -11.46 9.22 4.25
CA LEU A 95 -10.91 7.88 4.52
C LEU A 95 -9.49 7.75 3.96
N VAL A 96 -8.58 7.32 4.81
CA VAL A 96 -7.20 6.95 4.44
C VAL A 96 -6.83 5.59 5.00
N LEU A 97 -5.84 4.94 4.40
CA LEU A 97 -5.32 3.66 4.86
C LEU A 97 -3.79 3.70 5.00
N GLY A 98 -3.31 3.25 6.15
CA GLY A 98 -1.89 3.00 6.38
C GLY A 98 -1.06 4.26 6.57
N ASP A 99 0.15 4.25 6.03
CA ASP A 99 1.22 5.15 6.42
C ASP A 99 2.06 5.67 5.25
N THR A 100 1.61 5.46 4.02
CA THR A 100 2.29 6.03 2.85
C THR A 100 2.15 7.55 2.80
N ASN A 101 2.88 8.22 1.92
CA ASN A 101 2.75 9.67 1.80
C ASN A 101 1.32 10.12 1.44
N SER A 102 0.52 9.25 0.81
CA SER A 102 -0.88 9.54 0.48
C SER A 102 -1.73 9.87 1.71
N CYS A 103 -1.48 9.19 2.84
CA CYS A 103 -2.28 9.38 4.04
C CYS A 103 -2.08 10.77 4.67
N LEU A 104 -0.98 11.49 4.33
CA LEU A 104 -0.75 12.84 4.79
C LEU A 104 -1.76 13.86 4.21
N CYS A 105 -2.57 13.48 3.22
CA CYS A 105 -3.78 14.23 2.83
C CYS A 105 -4.72 14.50 4.02
N ALA A 106 -4.61 13.71 5.09
CA ALA A 106 -5.32 13.93 6.34
C ALA A 106 -5.01 15.29 7.01
N ILE A 107 -3.82 15.86 6.78
CA ILE A 107 -3.44 17.15 7.37
C ILE A 107 -4.34 18.30 6.87
N PRO A 108 -4.47 18.57 5.56
CA PRO A 108 -5.41 19.56 5.06
C PRO A 108 -6.86 19.24 5.40
N ALA A 109 -7.28 17.97 5.34
CA ALA A 109 -8.63 17.55 5.74
C ALA A 109 -8.92 17.94 7.21
N LYS A 110 -7.97 17.69 8.12
CA LYS A 110 -8.11 18.10 9.53
C LYS A 110 -8.17 19.62 9.71
N LYS A 111 -7.36 20.37 8.96
CA LYS A 111 -7.39 21.84 8.99
C LYS A 111 -8.75 22.40 8.53
N ARG A 112 -9.43 21.70 7.64
CA ARG A 112 -10.78 22.02 7.16
C ARG A 112 -11.89 21.41 8.01
N GLN A 113 -11.56 20.81 9.16
CA GLN A 113 -12.52 20.19 10.10
C GLN A 113 -13.35 19.04 9.47
N ILE A 114 -12.81 18.38 8.48
CA ILE A 114 -13.43 17.21 7.87
C ILE A 114 -13.12 16.00 8.75
N PRO A 115 -14.13 15.22 9.19
CA PRO A 115 -13.92 14.00 9.98
C PRO A 115 -13.07 12.97 9.24
N ILE A 116 -12.01 12.47 9.89
CA ILE A 116 -11.02 11.55 9.31
C ILE A 116 -11.16 10.16 9.92
N PHE A 117 -11.28 9.17 9.05
CA PHE A 117 -11.26 7.75 9.37
C PHE A 117 -9.94 7.16 8.87
N HIS A 118 -9.14 6.61 9.78
CA HIS A 118 -7.85 6.03 9.44
C HIS A 118 -7.87 4.51 9.61
N MET A 119 -7.80 3.77 8.52
CA MET A 119 -7.65 2.31 8.52
C MET A 119 -6.18 1.91 8.63
N GLU A 120 -5.91 0.73 9.20
CA GLU A 120 -4.56 0.25 9.52
C GLU A 120 -3.85 1.09 10.59
N ALA A 121 -4.62 1.75 11.44
CA ALA A 121 -4.14 2.62 12.49
C ALA A 121 -3.42 1.85 13.63
N GLY A 122 -2.51 2.53 14.32
CA GLY A 122 -1.86 2.02 15.52
C GLY A 122 -0.70 1.05 15.30
N ASN A 123 -0.30 0.79 14.07
CA ASN A 123 0.90 0.00 13.80
C ASN A 123 2.16 0.76 14.27
N ARG A 124 3.10 0.04 14.91
CA ARG A 124 4.39 0.59 15.36
C ARG A 124 5.51 -0.39 15.04
N CYS A 125 6.61 0.10 14.49
CA CYS A 125 7.85 -0.67 14.37
C CYS A 125 8.93 -0.21 15.35
N PHE A 126 8.73 0.96 16.00
CA PHE A 126 9.67 1.57 16.95
C PHE A 126 11.05 1.86 16.36
N ASP A 127 11.18 1.89 15.05
CA ASP A 127 12.40 2.19 14.32
C ASP A 127 12.25 3.52 13.56
N GLN A 128 12.93 4.56 14.04
CA GLN A 128 12.88 5.91 13.45
C GLN A 128 13.57 6.00 12.08
N ARG A 129 14.27 4.95 11.65
CA ARG A 129 14.86 4.89 10.30
C ARG A 129 13.80 4.60 9.23
N VAL A 130 12.62 4.10 9.63
CA VAL A 130 11.50 3.82 8.75
C VAL A 130 10.67 5.09 8.56
N PRO A 131 10.66 5.69 7.35
CA PRO A 131 9.94 6.96 7.11
C PRO A 131 8.44 6.88 7.43
N GLU A 132 7.83 5.73 7.19
CA GLU A 132 6.42 5.47 7.45
C GLU A 132 6.06 5.54 8.94
N GLU A 133 7.04 5.32 9.85
CA GLU A 133 6.81 5.47 11.29
C GLU A 133 6.40 6.89 11.67
N THR A 134 6.94 7.88 10.97
CA THR A 134 6.54 9.29 11.14
C THR A 134 5.14 9.53 10.62
N ASN A 135 4.83 9.06 9.41
CA ASN A 135 3.54 9.27 8.78
C ASN A 135 2.40 8.67 9.63
N ARG A 136 2.56 7.41 10.08
CA ARG A 136 1.51 6.73 10.86
C ARG A 136 1.22 7.42 12.18
N LYS A 137 2.25 7.90 12.89
CA LYS A 137 2.06 8.67 14.12
C LYS A 137 1.29 9.97 13.88
N ILE A 138 1.65 10.71 12.83
CA ILE A 138 0.94 11.94 12.48
C ILE A 138 -0.53 11.62 12.20
N VAL A 139 -0.82 10.65 11.33
CA VAL A 139 -2.18 10.36 10.88
C VAL A 139 -3.03 9.78 12.01
N ASP A 140 -2.49 8.86 12.81
CA ASP A 140 -3.19 8.32 13.98
C ASP A 140 -3.66 9.42 14.94
N HIS A 141 -2.78 10.40 15.24
CA HIS A 141 -3.07 11.44 16.23
C HIS A 141 -4.00 12.56 15.72
N ILE A 142 -4.08 12.76 14.40
CA ILE A 142 -5.00 13.76 13.84
C ILE A 142 -6.34 13.19 13.39
N SER A 143 -6.46 11.86 13.30
CA SER A 143 -7.69 11.19 12.88
C SER A 143 -8.76 11.22 13.97
N ASP A 144 -10.02 11.32 13.55
CA ASP A 144 -11.17 11.34 14.44
C ASP A 144 -11.56 9.93 14.87
N VAL A 145 -11.39 8.96 13.96
CA VAL A 145 -11.63 7.54 14.23
C VAL A 145 -10.48 6.70 13.70
N ASN A 146 -9.88 5.90 14.56
CA ASN A 146 -8.81 4.97 14.22
C ASN A 146 -9.33 3.53 14.13
N LEU A 147 -9.18 2.90 12.97
CA LEU A 147 -9.63 1.55 12.68
C LEU A 147 -8.43 0.60 12.69
N THR A 148 -8.24 -0.10 13.81
CA THR A 148 -7.06 -0.95 14.02
C THR A 148 -7.26 -2.37 13.53
N TYR A 149 -6.19 -3.04 13.10
CA TYR A 149 -6.24 -4.41 12.63
C TYR A 149 -6.08 -5.43 13.77
N SER A 150 -5.42 -5.07 14.85
CA SER A 150 -5.13 -5.96 15.97
C SER A 150 -5.36 -5.29 17.33
N ASP A 151 -5.45 -6.12 18.36
CA ASP A 151 -5.52 -5.64 19.74
C ASP A 151 -4.23 -4.92 20.15
N ILE A 152 -3.08 -5.37 19.65
CA ILE A 152 -1.78 -4.74 19.90
C ILE A 152 -1.75 -3.32 19.35
N ALA A 153 -2.22 -3.11 18.11
CA ALA A 153 -2.30 -1.79 17.50
C ALA A 153 -3.25 -0.87 18.30
N ARG A 154 -4.40 -1.40 18.74
CA ARG A 154 -5.32 -0.67 19.61
C ARG A 154 -4.67 -0.27 20.93
N GLU A 155 -3.94 -1.19 21.55
CA GLU A 155 -3.25 -0.95 22.82
C GLU A 155 -2.18 0.15 22.71
N TYR A 156 -1.45 0.20 21.59
CA TYR A 156 -0.48 1.28 21.36
C TYR A 156 -1.16 2.65 21.33
N LEU A 157 -2.28 2.79 20.62
CA LEU A 157 -3.01 4.04 20.53
C LEU A 157 -3.57 4.48 21.91
N LEU A 158 -4.09 3.53 22.69
CA LEU A 158 -4.55 3.80 24.06
C LEU A 158 -3.41 4.30 24.95
N ARG A 159 -2.23 3.68 24.88
CA ARG A 159 -1.03 4.10 25.61
C ARG A 159 -0.49 5.46 25.15
N GLU A 160 -0.72 5.82 23.91
CA GLU A 160 -0.39 7.15 23.37
C GLU A 160 -1.42 8.21 23.75
N GLY A 161 -2.47 7.85 24.50
CA GLY A 161 -3.46 8.76 25.06
C GLY A 161 -4.65 9.07 24.17
N LEU A 162 -4.87 8.29 23.09
CA LEU A 162 -6.06 8.49 22.26
C LEU A 162 -7.31 7.91 22.93
N PRO A 163 -8.50 8.54 22.76
CA PRO A 163 -9.73 8.13 23.44
C PRO A 163 -10.24 6.77 22.90
N ALA A 164 -10.61 5.89 23.84
CA ALA A 164 -10.95 4.50 23.56
C ALA A 164 -12.19 4.32 22.68
N ASP A 165 -13.14 5.25 22.75
CA ASP A 165 -14.38 5.30 21.97
C ASP A 165 -14.14 5.65 20.50
N ARG A 166 -12.97 6.16 20.15
CA ARG A 166 -12.53 6.50 18.80
C ARG A 166 -11.55 5.50 18.19
N ILE A 167 -11.27 4.39 18.89
CA ILE A 167 -10.38 3.33 18.43
C ILE A 167 -11.16 2.04 18.29
N ILE A 168 -11.48 1.67 17.06
CA ILE A 168 -12.32 0.52 16.73
C ILE A 168 -11.45 -0.56 16.09
N LYS A 169 -11.43 -1.77 16.69
CA LYS A 169 -10.77 -2.91 16.05
C LYS A 169 -11.68 -3.49 14.97
N THR A 170 -11.28 -3.35 13.71
CA THR A 170 -12.00 -3.89 12.54
C THR A 170 -11.39 -5.19 12.02
N GLY A 171 -10.12 -5.43 12.32
CA GLY A 171 -9.35 -6.46 11.62
C GLY A 171 -8.85 -5.98 10.26
N SER A 172 -8.01 -6.80 9.63
CA SER A 172 -7.47 -6.51 8.30
C SER A 172 -8.48 -6.83 7.20
N PRO A 173 -8.68 -5.97 6.19
CA PRO A 173 -9.55 -6.26 5.06
C PRO A 173 -8.99 -7.34 4.13
N MET A 174 -7.73 -7.75 4.29
CA MET A 174 -7.08 -8.70 3.38
C MET A 174 -7.75 -10.07 3.33
N PHE A 175 -8.37 -10.52 4.43
CA PHE A 175 -9.12 -11.79 4.41
C PHE A 175 -10.31 -11.71 3.44
N GLU A 176 -11.07 -10.62 3.50
CA GLU A 176 -12.20 -10.38 2.59
C GLU A 176 -11.73 -10.22 1.14
N VAL A 177 -10.65 -9.45 0.93
CA VAL A 177 -10.04 -9.27 -0.40
C VAL A 177 -9.64 -10.61 -0.99
N LEU A 178 -8.87 -11.41 -0.27
CA LEU A 178 -8.41 -12.71 -0.76
C LEU A 178 -9.57 -13.68 -1.05
N ASN A 179 -10.58 -13.73 -0.18
CA ASN A 179 -11.75 -14.59 -0.41
C ASN A 179 -12.56 -14.15 -1.64
N HIS A 180 -12.72 -12.84 -1.83
CA HIS A 180 -13.43 -12.33 -3.00
C HIS A 180 -12.75 -12.69 -4.31
N TYR A 181 -11.43 -12.56 -4.38
CA TYR A 181 -10.65 -12.85 -5.59
C TYR A 181 -10.16 -14.31 -5.67
N LEU A 182 -10.49 -15.16 -4.70
CA LEU A 182 -10.06 -16.56 -4.69
C LEU A 182 -10.44 -17.34 -5.96
N PRO A 183 -11.62 -17.16 -6.58
CA PRO A 183 -11.95 -17.79 -7.86
C PRO A 183 -10.98 -17.39 -8.98
N ASN A 184 -10.64 -16.11 -9.08
CA ASN A 184 -9.71 -15.58 -10.07
C ASN A 184 -8.29 -16.12 -9.84
N ILE A 185 -7.86 -16.17 -8.57
CA ILE A 185 -6.56 -16.75 -8.18
C ILE A 185 -6.48 -18.22 -8.60
N LYS A 186 -7.55 -19.00 -8.36
CA LYS A 186 -7.60 -20.42 -8.72
C LYS A 186 -7.67 -20.64 -10.23
N ALA A 187 -8.26 -19.74 -10.98
CA ALA A 187 -8.36 -19.80 -12.44
C ALA A 187 -7.08 -19.29 -13.15
N SER A 188 -6.13 -18.70 -12.41
CA SER A 188 -4.89 -18.17 -12.97
C SER A 188 -4.03 -19.28 -13.60
N ASN A 189 -3.51 -19.00 -14.78
CA ASN A 189 -2.58 -19.88 -15.50
C ASN A 189 -1.10 -19.54 -15.24
N ILE A 190 -0.80 -18.72 -14.25
CA ILE A 190 0.55 -18.21 -13.98
C ILE A 190 1.57 -19.34 -13.77
N LEU A 191 1.18 -20.45 -13.14
CA LEU A 191 2.09 -21.57 -12.93
C LEU A 191 2.52 -22.19 -14.28
N SER A 192 1.58 -22.40 -15.21
CA SER A 192 1.92 -22.90 -16.55
C SER A 192 2.70 -21.88 -17.37
N THR A 193 2.37 -20.60 -17.26
CA THR A 193 3.11 -19.50 -17.93
C THR A 193 4.58 -19.45 -17.51
N LEU A 194 4.85 -19.71 -16.23
CA LEU A 194 6.20 -19.69 -15.67
C LEU A 194 6.86 -21.09 -15.61
N ASN A 195 6.21 -22.12 -16.19
CA ASN A 195 6.66 -23.52 -16.12
C ASN A 195 6.93 -24.00 -14.68
N LEU A 196 6.03 -23.65 -13.75
CA LEU A 196 6.13 -24.02 -12.34
C LEU A 196 5.21 -25.17 -11.99
N GLU A 197 5.68 -26.08 -11.15
CA GLU A 197 4.88 -27.14 -10.56
C GLU A 197 4.39 -26.72 -9.16
N LYS A 198 3.11 -26.92 -8.89
CA LYS A 198 2.51 -26.59 -7.59
C LYS A 198 3.26 -27.26 -6.43
N GLY A 199 3.72 -26.44 -5.48
CA GLY A 199 4.45 -26.90 -4.31
C GLY A 199 5.95 -27.16 -4.54
N LYS A 200 6.48 -26.92 -5.76
CA LYS A 200 7.90 -27.12 -6.09
C LYS A 200 8.55 -25.84 -6.61
N TYR A 201 8.30 -24.71 -5.99
CA TYR A 201 8.96 -23.44 -6.28
C TYR A 201 8.96 -22.56 -5.03
N PHE A 202 9.83 -21.57 -5.01
CA PHE A 202 9.86 -20.52 -4.00
C PHE A 202 9.44 -19.18 -4.60
N VAL A 203 8.76 -18.36 -3.80
CA VAL A 203 8.49 -16.97 -4.14
C VAL A 203 9.21 -16.09 -3.14
N VAL A 204 9.99 -15.13 -3.66
CA VAL A 204 10.76 -14.19 -2.84
C VAL A 204 10.35 -12.77 -3.17
N SER A 205 10.06 -11.99 -2.11
CA SER A 205 9.84 -10.56 -2.20
C SER A 205 10.86 -9.86 -1.29
N SER A 206 11.84 -9.20 -1.89
CA SER A 206 12.88 -8.45 -1.18
C SER A 206 13.14 -7.14 -1.92
N HIS A 207 12.54 -6.05 -1.43
CA HIS A 207 12.56 -4.75 -2.13
C HIS A 207 12.89 -3.56 -1.22
N ARG A 208 13.26 -3.80 0.05
CA ARG A 208 13.67 -2.72 0.96
C ARG A 208 15.02 -2.14 0.55
N GLU A 209 15.11 -0.81 0.55
CA GLU A 209 16.32 -0.09 0.14
C GLU A 209 17.55 -0.47 0.99
N GLU A 210 17.35 -0.73 2.28
CA GLU A 210 18.42 -1.14 3.20
C GLU A 210 19.08 -2.46 2.80
N ASN A 211 18.32 -3.38 2.21
CA ASN A 211 18.81 -4.67 1.74
C ASN A 211 19.55 -4.57 0.39
N ILE A 212 19.23 -3.54 -0.39
CA ILE A 212 19.72 -3.39 -1.77
C ILE A 212 20.93 -2.44 -1.81
N ASN A 213 20.86 -1.34 -1.06
CA ASN A 213 21.87 -0.29 -1.08
C ASN A 213 23.14 -0.66 -0.31
N ASN A 214 23.06 -1.57 0.69
CA ASN A 214 24.22 -2.10 1.40
C ASN A 214 24.80 -3.28 0.62
N PRO A 215 26.09 -3.23 0.18
CA PRO A 215 26.73 -4.29 -0.59
C PRO A 215 26.73 -5.65 0.12
N ASP A 216 26.93 -5.66 1.45
CA ASP A 216 26.99 -6.90 2.22
C ASP A 216 25.63 -7.56 2.32
N ASN A 217 24.57 -6.77 2.58
CA ASN A 217 23.20 -7.27 2.60
C ASN A 217 22.77 -7.80 1.23
N PHE A 218 23.14 -7.09 0.17
CA PHE A 218 22.83 -7.50 -1.19
C PHE A 218 23.53 -8.81 -1.57
N ASN A 219 24.82 -8.93 -1.26
CA ASN A 219 25.58 -10.16 -1.51
C ASN A 219 25.02 -11.33 -0.68
N GLY A 220 24.68 -11.09 0.59
CA GLY A 220 24.03 -12.09 1.45
C GLY A 220 22.69 -12.57 0.92
N LEU A 221 21.88 -11.66 0.32
CA LEU A 221 20.64 -12.04 -0.35
C LEU A 221 20.90 -12.97 -1.54
N ILE A 222 21.85 -12.60 -2.42
CA ILE A 222 22.20 -13.41 -3.60
C ILE A 222 22.74 -14.78 -3.20
N GLU A 223 23.62 -14.82 -2.21
CA GLU A 223 24.15 -16.06 -1.69
C GLU A 223 23.06 -16.97 -1.11
N SER A 224 22.13 -16.39 -0.34
CA SER A 224 20.98 -17.12 0.21
C SER A 224 20.10 -17.72 -0.89
N LEU A 225 19.82 -16.96 -1.96
CA LEU A 225 19.05 -17.47 -3.11
C LEU A 225 19.79 -18.63 -3.79
N ASN A 226 21.08 -18.51 -4.02
CA ASN A 226 21.90 -19.57 -4.63
C ASN A 226 21.93 -20.84 -3.76
N GLN A 227 22.08 -20.70 -2.45
CA GLN A 227 22.08 -21.83 -1.52
C GLN A 227 20.73 -22.54 -1.46
N ILE A 228 19.62 -21.79 -1.48
CA ILE A 228 18.28 -22.39 -1.53
C ILE A 228 18.08 -23.13 -2.85
N ALA A 229 18.47 -22.53 -3.98
CA ALA A 229 18.39 -23.15 -5.29
C ALA A 229 19.21 -24.47 -5.34
N GLU A 230 20.44 -24.46 -4.82
CA GLU A 230 21.29 -25.62 -4.74
C GLU A 230 20.70 -26.73 -3.87
N LYS A 231 20.19 -26.37 -2.71
CA LYS A 231 19.66 -27.32 -1.74
C LYS A 231 18.39 -28.03 -2.21
N TYR A 232 17.47 -27.29 -2.85
CA TYR A 232 16.15 -27.80 -3.19
C TYR A 232 15.99 -28.13 -4.67
N ASN A 233 16.83 -27.60 -5.54
CA ASN A 233 16.74 -27.74 -6.99
C ASN A 233 15.33 -27.35 -7.52
N TYR A 234 14.75 -26.29 -6.96
CA TYR A 234 13.45 -25.73 -7.32
C TYR A 234 13.60 -24.31 -7.87
N PRO A 235 12.73 -23.91 -8.82
CA PRO A 235 12.69 -22.53 -9.28
C PRO A 235 12.45 -21.55 -8.11
N ILE A 236 13.15 -20.43 -8.14
CA ILE A 236 12.99 -19.33 -7.20
C ILE A 236 12.54 -18.10 -7.97
N ILE A 237 11.30 -17.71 -7.78
CA ILE A 237 10.72 -16.54 -8.43
C ILE A 237 10.89 -15.33 -7.51
N VAL A 238 11.69 -14.38 -7.95
CA VAL A 238 11.97 -13.15 -7.19
C VAL A 238 11.21 -12.00 -7.82
N SER A 239 10.22 -11.46 -7.10
CA SER A 239 9.54 -10.22 -7.49
C SER A 239 10.51 -9.05 -7.30
N THR A 240 10.88 -8.40 -8.41
CA THR A 240 12.04 -7.51 -8.43
C THR A 240 11.64 -6.09 -8.82
N HIS A 241 11.76 -5.15 -7.86
CA HIS A 241 11.58 -3.73 -8.15
C HIS A 241 12.59 -3.25 -9.22
N PRO A 242 12.26 -2.27 -10.09
CA PRO A 242 13.15 -1.77 -11.14
C PRO A 242 14.56 -1.40 -10.65
N ARG A 243 14.67 -0.76 -9.48
CA ARG A 243 15.98 -0.41 -8.87
C ARG A 243 16.83 -1.65 -8.57
N THR A 244 16.23 -2.70 -8.01
CA THR A 244 16.93 -3.96 -7.72
C THR A 244 17.42 -4.62 -9.00
N ARG A 245 16.60 -4.59 -10.05
CA ARG A 245 16.95 -5.12 -11.36
C ARG A 245 18.17 -4.40 -11.95
N ASN A 246 18.14 -3.07 -11.95
CA ASN A 246 19.27 -2.26 -12.44
C ASN A 246 20.56 -2.58 -11.68
N MET A 247 20.49 -2.86 -10.38
CA MET A 247 21.64 -3.21 -9.58
C MET A 247 22.18 -4.62 -9.88
N ILE A 248 21.30 -5.60 -10.08
CA ILE A 248 21.66 -6.96 -10.49
C ILE A 248 22.36 -6.92 -11.85
N GLU A 249 21.81 -6.18 -12.81
CA GLU A 249 22.40 -6.03 -14.14
C GLU A 249 23.74 -5.28 -14.12
N SER A 250 23.84 -4.19 -13.35
CA SER A 250 25.05 -3.37 -13.27
C SER A 250 26.23 -4.06 -12.56
N LYS A 251 25.94 -4.94 -11.61
CA LYS A 251 26.99 -5.67 -10.84
C LYS A 251 27.35 -7.02 -11.44
N ASN A 252 26.76 -7.40 -12.56
CA ASN A 252 27.00 -8.68 -13.24
C ASN A 252 26.94 -9.88 -12.26
N VAL A 253 25.88 -9.89 -11.42
CA VAL A 253 25.74 -10.83 -10.31
C VAL A 253 25.53 -12.24 -10.83
N LYS A 254 26.36 -13.18 -10.36
CA LYS A 254 26.21 -14.59 -10.72
C LYS A 254 25.12 -15.22 -9.87
N VAL A 255 24.03 -15.60 -10.50
CA VAL A 255 22.94 -16.38 -9.89
C VAL A 255 22.79 -17.70 -10.63
N ARG A 256 22.28 -18.70 -9.93
CA ARG A 256 21.95 -20.01 -10.53
C ARG A 256 20.78 -19.88 -11.48
N GLU A 257 20.66 -20.81 -12.43
CA GLU A 257 19.59 -20.83 -13.46
C GLU A 257 18.18 -20.92 -12.87
N GLU A 258 18.05 -21.52 -11.70
CA GLU A 258 16.79 -21.66 -10.98
C GLU A 258 16.26 -20.33 -10.44
N VAL A 259 17.10 -19.30 -10.29
CA VAL A 259 16.73 -17.97 -9.75
C VAL A 259 16.26 -17.05 -10.89
N GLN A 260 15.00 -16.73 -10.89
CA GLN A 260 14.36 -15.90 -11.92
C GLN A 260 13.89 -14.58 -11.33
N PHE A 261 14.41 -13.46 -11.83
CA PHE A 261 14.01 -12.12 -11.46
C PHE A 261 12.90 -11.63 -12.38
N LEU A 262 11.69 -11.54 -11.86
CA LEU A 262 10.52 -11.08 -12.63
C LEU A 262 10.15 -9.65 -12.26
N LYS A 263 9.54 -8.94 -13.22
CA LYS A 263 8.88 -7.66 -12.91
C LYS A 263 7.72 -7.91 -11.95
N PRO A 264 7.49 -7.01 -10.99
CA PRO A 264 6.38 -7.13 -10.05
C PRO A 264 5.02 -7.01 -10.75
#